data_13afbce9e78a2cb29738013718ef5b7b
#
_entry.id   13afbce9e78a2cb29738013718ef5b7b
#
_cell.length_a   1.000
_cell.length_b   1.000
_cell.length_c   1.000
_cell.angle_alpha   90.00
_cell.angle_beta   90.00
_cell.angle_gamma   90.00
#
_symmetry.space_group_name_H-M   'P 1'
#
loop_
_entity.id
_entity.type
_entity.pdbx_description
1 polymer ?
#
loop_
_entity_poly.entity_id
_entity_poly.type
_entity_poly.pdbx_seq_one_letter_code
_entity_poly.pdbx_strand_id
1 'polypeptide(L)'
;MQIGMFYQIQVPKPWSASSDSDKYWEMMDQIILAEELGFSSVWMADHQFRTEWSHSSAPDVTLAAISQRTSRIRLGIAVTVPPVQHPLHIAARTATLDILSRGRVDLGVGRSGYPYQMAAFGTDLENATGMVDEALEIIPRAWTEGEFSYQGKFYDIPPREVHPKPVQSPHPPMWLGCSQEETFRKAGELGLGCLAMSGGGPERLTQLIQAYRSGIHVTKPVG
;
A
#
# COMPACT_ATOMS: atom_id res chain seq x y z
N MET A 1 0.87 8.49 -20.70
CA MET A 1 -0.01 7.86 -19.68
C MET A 1 0.55 6.48 -19.41
N GLN A 2 0.72 6.09 -18.14
CA GLN A 2 1.10 4.74 -17.77
C GLN A 2 -0.16 3.95 -17.44
N ILE A 3 -0.17 2.65 -17.77
CA ILE A 3 -1.29 1.75 -17.51
C ILE A 3 -0.80 0.67 -16.56
N GLY A 4 -1.52 0.47 -15.47
CA GLY A 4 -1.27 -0.59 -14.50
C GLY A 4 -2.47 -1.51 -14.34
N MET A 5 -2.26 -2.62 -13.63
CA MET A 5 -3.31 -3.55 -13.23
C MET A 5 -3.58 -3.42 -11.74
N PHE A 6 -4.82 -3.68 -11.33
CA PHE A 6 -5.21 -3.74 -9.93
C PHE A 6 -5.91 -5.05 -9.62
N TYR A 7 -5.41 -5.78 -8.64
CA TYR A 7 -5.96 -7.06 -8.22
C TYR A 7 -6.54 -7.03 -6.82
N GLN A 8 -7.75 -7.56 -6.70
CA GLN A 8 -8.39 -7.90 -5.43
C GLN A 8 -8.45 -9.42 -5.19
N ILE A 9 -8.06 -10.22 -6.14
CA ILE A 9 -8.16 -11.69 -6.14
C ILE A 9 -9.60 -12.10 -5.80
N GLN A 10 -10.52 -11.77 -6.69
CA GLN A 10 -11.93 -12.13 -6.53
C GLN A 10 -12.13 -13.60 -6.89
N VAL A 11 -12.67 -14.36 -5.95
CA VAL A 11 -12.98 -15.77 -6.11
C VAL A 11 -14.49 -15.97 -5.99
N PRO A 12 -15.23 -16.04 -7.11
CA PRO A 12 -16.69 -16.17 -7.08
C PRO A 12 -17.12 -17.54 -6.57
N LYS A 13 -18.25 -17.58 -5.86
CA LYS A 13 -18.91 -18.84 -5.46
C LYS A 13 -19.61 -19.52 -6.64
N PRO A 14 -19.80 -20.87 -6.62
CA PRO A 14 -19.44 -21.79 -5.54
C PRO A 14 -17.94 -22.10 -5.50
N TRP A 15 -17.38 -22.29 -4.29
CA TRP A 15 -15.96 -22.60 -4.13
C TRP A 15 -15.72 -24.12 -4.18
N SER A 16 -14.64 -24.53 -4.84
CA SER A 16 -14.05 -25.86 -4.79
C SER A 16 -12.80 -25.85 -3.90
N ALA A 17 -12.21 -27.00 -3.68
CA ALA A 17 -10.95 -27.12 -2.95
C ALA A 17 -9.77 -26.43 -3.67
N SER A 18 -9.85 -26.20 -4.99
CA SER A 18 -8.80 -25.55 -5.78
C SER A 18 -9.05 -24.08 -6.10
N SER A 19 -10.24 -23.54 -5.77
CA SER A 19 -10.65 -22.18 -6.21
C SER A 19 -9.62 -21.09 -5.92
N ASP A 20 -9.07 -21.04 -4.71
CA ASP A 20 -8.03 -20.07 -4.35
C ASP A 20 -6.73 -20.34 -5.12
N SER A 21 -6.27 -21.60 -5.13
CA SER A 21 -5.05 -22.00 -5.84
C SER A 21 -5.11 -21.64 -7.31
N ASP A 22 -6.19 -22.03 -8.00
CA ASP A 22 -6.37 -21.79 -9.43
C ASP A 22 -6.36 -20.27 -9.71
N LYS A 23 -7.04 -19.48 -8.84
CA LYS A 23 -7.12 -18.02 -9.01
C LYS A 23 -5.78 -17.32 -8.79
N TYR A 24 -4.99 -17.78 -7.82
CA TYR A 24 -3.65 -17.21 -7.59
C TYR A 24 -2.69 -17.50 -8.75
N TRP A 25 -2.70 -18.71 -9.29
CA TRP A 25 -1.86 -19.06 -10.43
C TRP A 25 -2.31 -18.36 -11.72
N GLU A 26 -3.62 -18.29 -11.98
CA GLU A 26 -4.17 -17.51 -13.10
C GLU A 26 -3.72 -16.05 -13.05
N MET A 27 -3.83 -15.41 -11.88
CA MET A 27 -3.39 -14.02 -11.67
C MET A 27 -1.88 -13.89 -11.94
N MET A 28 -1.05 -14.81 -11.46
CA MET A 28 0.40 -14.75 -11.71
C MET A 28 0.73 -14.80 -13.20
N ASP A 29 0.08 -15.68 -13.95
CA ASP A 29 0.28 -15.78 -15.41
C ASP A 29 -0.22 -14.51 -16.13
N GLN A 30 -1.35 -13.94 -15.70
CA GLN A 30 -1.84 -12.65 -16.21
C GLN A 30 -0.86 -11.51 -15.96
N ILE A 31 -0.20 -11.46 -14.80
CA ILE A 31 0.76 -10.39 -14.48
C ILE A 31 2.05 -10.55 -15.32
N ILE A 32 2.50 -11.76 -15.57
CA ILE A 32 3.64 -12.04 -16.45
C ILE A 32 3.32 -11.55 -17.86
N LEU A 33 2.15 -11.92 -18.39
CA LEU A 33 1.69 -11.46 -19.69
C LEU A 33 1.55 -9.93 -19.75
N ALA A 34 1.05 -9.31 -18.68
CA ALA A 34 0.95 -7.85 -18.60
C ALA A 34 2.32 -7.16 -18.71
N GLU A 35 3.35 -7.71 -18.06
CA GLU A 35 4.71 -7.20 -18.23
C GLU A 35 5.20 -7.31 -19.68
N GLU A 36 4.92 -8.42 -20.36
CA GLU A 36 5.26 -8.62 -21.76
C GLU A 36 4.55 -7.61 -22.67
N LEU A 37 3.30 -7.31 -22.37
CA LEU A 37 2.46 -6.33 -23.09
C LEU A 37 2.78 -4.87 -22.73
N GLY A 38 3.71 -4.60 -21.80
CA GLY A 38 4.17 -3.27 -21.46
C GLY A 38 3.36 -2.53 -20.40
N PHE A 39 2.59 -3.24 -19.57
CA PHE A 39 1.99 -2.62 -18.39
C PHE A 39 3.09 -2.15 -17.43
N SER A 40 2.90 -0.97 -16.85
CA SER A 40 3.91 -0.32 -16.02
C SER A 40 3.93 -0.78 -14.57
N SER A 41 2.79 -1.24 -14.05
CA SER A 41 2.63 -1.61 -12.64
C SER A 41 1.52 -2.62 -12.43
N VAL A 42 1.67 -3.41 -11.36
CA VAL A 42 0.59 -4.18 -10.76
C VAL A 42 0.41 -3.73 -9.32
N TRP A 43 -0.84 -3.51 -8.93
CA TRP A 43 -1.22 -3.14 -7.58
C TRP A 43 -2.11 -4.20 -6.97
N MET A 44 -1.89 -4.54 -5.71
CA MET A 44 -2.68 -5.54 -5.00
C MET A 44 -3.35 -4.93 -3.77
N ALA A 45 -4.64 -5.24 -3.59
CA ALA A 45 -5.36 -4.89 -2.38
C ALA A 45 -4.83 -5.68 -1.16
N ASP A 46 -5.02 -5.11 0.03
CA ASP A 46 -4.82 -5.78 1.31
C ASP A 46 -6.16 -5.84 2.04
N HIS A 47 -6.85 -6.96 1.90
CA HIS A 47 -8.19 -7.17 2.47
C HIS A 47 -8.27 -8.50 3.20
N GLN A 48 -8.63 -8.43 4.49
CA GLN A 48 -8.99 -9.60 5.28
C GLN A 48 -10.51 -9.71 5.41
N PHE A 49 -11.00 -10.97 5.46
CA PHE A 49 -12.41 -11.28 5.73
C PHE A 49 -13.42 -10.79 4.67
N ARG A 50 -12.96 -10.46 3.46
CA ARG A 50 -13.79 -10.00 2.33
C ARG A 50 -14.11 -11.12 1.36
N THR A 51 -14.63 -12.22 1.86
CA THR A 51 -14.76 -13.50 1.13
C THR A 51 -15.47 -13.44 -0.23
N GLU A 52 -16.30 -12.44 -0.48
CA GLU A 52 -16.99 -12.29 -1.77
C GLU A 52 -16.31 -11.27 -2.71
N TRP A 53 -15.35 -10.50 -2.18
CA TRP A 53 -14.73 -9.39 -2.90
C TRP A 53 -13.24 -9.55 -3.10
N SER A 54 -12.56 -10.16 -2.12
CA SER A 54 -11.11 -10.20 -2.14
C SER A 54 -10.56 -11.34 -1.28
N HIS A 55 -9.75 -12.17 -1.88
CA HIS A 55 -8.93 -13.15 -1.18
C HIS A 55 -7.45 -12.69 -1.10
N SER A 56 -7.18 -11.41 -1.37
CA SER A 56 -5.85 -10.79 -1.26
C SER A 56 -5.60 -10.33 0.18
N SER A 57 -5.14 -11.23 1.03
CA SER A 57 -4.90 -10.98 2.46
C SER A 57 -3.42 -10.85 2.83
N ALA A 58 -2.50 -11.13 1.91
CA ALA A 58 -1.06 -11.03 2.09
C ALA A 58 -0.39 -10.58 0.78
N PRO A 59 -0.63 -9.32 0.34
CA PRO A 59 -0.14 -8.82 -0.92
C PRO A 59 1.39 -8.79 -1.01
N ASP A 60 2.08 -8.53 0.10
CA ASP A 60 3.53 -8.53 0.19
C ASP A 60 4.13 -9.91 -0.14
N VAL A 61 3.55 -11.00 0.37
CA VAL A 61 3.97 -12.38 0.07
C VAL A 61 3.74 -12.71 -1.40
N THR A 62 2.56 -12.34 -1.92
CA THR A 62 2.19 -12.60 -3.32
C THR A 62 3.09 -11.81 -4.28
N LEU A 63 3.32 -10.53 -4.00
CA LEU A 63 4.20 -9.69 -4.81
C LEU A 63 5.66 -10.15 -4.74
N ALA A 64 6.11 -10.73 -3.63
CA ALA A 64 7.43 -11.34 -3.54
C ALA A 64 7.60 -12.52 -4.52
N ALA A 65 6.58 -13.38 -4.63
CA ALA A 65 6.57 -14.46 -5.62
C ALA A 65 6.56 -13.93 -7.06
N ILE A 66 5.73 -12.92 -7.34
CA ILE A 66 5.64 -12.24 -8.65
C ILE A 66 6.98 -11.59 -9.00
N SER A 67 7.67 -10.99 -8.05
CA SER A 67 8.95 -10.31 -8.27
C SER A 67 10.03 -11.23 -8.85
N GLN A 68 9.96 -12.55 -8.59
CA GLN A 68 10.90 -13.53 -9.09
C GLN A 68 10.55 -14.03 -10.51
N ARG A 69 9.35 -13.73 -11.00
CA ARG A 69 8.88 -14.11 -12.34
C ARG A 69 8.77 -12.90 -13.30
N THR A 70 9.05 -11.69 -12.81
CA THR A 70 9.00 -10.43 -13.55
C THR A 70 10.29 -9.65 -13.36
N SER A 71 10.57 -8.70 -14.23
CA SER A 71 11.84 -7.95 -14.21
C SER A 71 11.71 -6.43 -14.32
N ARG A 72 10.56 -5.92 -14.79
CA ARG A 72 10.34 -4.50 -15.09
C ARG A 72 9.11 -3.91 -14.42
N ILE A 73 8.00 -4.67 -14.37
CA ILE A 73 6.73 -4.18 -13.84
C ILE A 73 6.88 -3.76 -12.37
N ARG A 74 6.38 -2.60 -12.00
CA ARG A 74 6.39 -2.13 -10.61
C ARG A 74 5.34 -2.87 -9.78
N LEU A 75 5.61 -3.03 -8.50
CA LEU A 75 4.87 -3.87 -7.57
C LEU A 75 4.29 -3.01 -6.44
N GLY A 76 3.00 -2.73 -6.51
CA GLY A 76 2.33 -1.84 -5.59
C GLY A 76 1.41 -2.55 -4.60
N ILE A 77 1.38 -2.08 -3.36
CA ILE A 77 0.37 -2.45 -2.35
C ILE A 77 -0.66 -1.32 -2.27
N ALA A 78 -1.94 -1.63 -2.48
CA ALA A 78 -3.01 -0.63 -2.49
C ALA A 78 -4.22 -1.05 -1.66
N VAL A 79 -4.17 -0.83 -0.36
CA VAL A 79 -3.17 -0.18 0.48
C VAL A 79 -2.88 -1.07 1.69
N THR A 80 -1.68 -1.01 2.26
CA THR A 80 -1.42 -1.57 3.59
C THR A 80 -2.15 -0.77 4.65
N VAL A 81 -2.52 -1.42 5.75
CA VAL A 81 -3.44 -0.87 6.76
C VAL A 81 -2.77 -0.84 8.14
N PRO A 82 -2.06 0.24 8.51
CA PRO A 82 -1.37 0.34 9.81
C PRO A 82 -2.23 0.05 11.04
N PRO A 83 -3.54 0.39 11.08
CA PRO A 83 -4.40 0.00 12.19
C PRO A 83 -4.47 -1.52 12.47
N VAL A 84 -4.20 -2.36 11.49
CA VAL A 84 -4.20 -3.83 11.66
C VAL A 84 -2.81 -4.46 11.49
N GLN A 85 -1.79 -3.64 11.18
CA GLN A 85 -0.41 -4.09 11.00
C GLN A 85 0.55 -3.07 11.60
N HIS A 86 1.45 -3.51 12.48
CA HIS A 86 2.42 -2.60 13.09
C HIS A 86 3.36 -1.96 12.05
N PRO A 87 3.64 -0.62 12.11
CA PRO A 87 4.46 0.07 11.11
C PRO A 87 5.86 -0.53 10.90
N LEU A 88 6.48 -1.07 11.94
CA LEU A 88 7.78 -1.74 11.82
C LEU A 88 7.70 -3.02 10.98
N HIS A 89 6.59 -3.77 11.08
CA HIS A 89 6.37 -4.92 10.20
C HIS A 89 6.17 -4.51 8.74
N ILE A 90 5.41 -3.43 8.53
CA ILE A 90 5.23 -2.86 7.19
C ILE A 90 6.58 -2.44 6.61
N ALA A 91 7.38 -1.70 7.37
CA ALA A 91 8.71 -1.25 6.93
C ALA A 91 9.62 -2.43 6.57
N ALA A 92 9.74 -3.43 7.45
CA ALA A 92 10.61 -4.59 7.22
C ALA A 92 10.19 -5.42 6.01
N ARG A 93 8.88 -5.72 5.87
CA ARG A 93 8.35 -6.50 4.73
C ARG A 93 8.48 -5.77 3.40
N THR A 94 8.19 -4.46 3.39
CA THR A 94 8.34 -3.63 2.19
C THR A 94 9.81 -3.54 1.77
N ALA A 95 10.73 -3.35 2.71
CA ALA A 95 12.17 -3.33 2.40
C ALA A 95 12.66 -4.69 1.86
N THR A 96 12.16 -5.79 2.45
CA THR A 96 12.48 -7.14 1.95
C THR A 96 11.96 -7.33 0.52
N LEU A 97 10.72 -6.94 0.24
CA LEU A 97 10.14 -7.01 -1.10
C LEU A 97 10.92 -6.11 -2.08
N ASP A 98 11.35 -4.94 -1.63
CA ASP A 98 12.14 -4.01 -2.45
C ASP A 98 13.47 -4.62 -2.87
N ILE A 99 14.18 -5.27 -1.96
CA ILE A 99 15.41 -6.02 -2.25
C ILE A 99 15.13 -7.15 -3.25
N LEU A 100 14.13 -7.99 -2.98
CA LEU A 100 13.80 -9.14 -3.83
C LEU A 100 13.36 -8.72 -5.23
N SER A 101 12.69 -7.59 -5.35
CA SER A 101 12.23 -7.04 -6.63
C SER A 101 13.28 -6.16 -7.33
N ARG A 102 14.43 -5.92 -6.72
CA ARG A 102 15.49 -5.02 -7.24
C ARG A 102 14.97 -3.58 -7.44
N GLY A 103 14.29 -3.03 -6.42
CA GLY A 103 13.87 -1.64 -6.40
C GLY A 103 12.59 -1.33 -7.21
N ARG A 104 11.64 -2.25 -7.26
CA ARG A 104 10.39 -2.06 -8.02
C ARG A 104 9.15 -1.86 -7.16
N VAL A 105 9.30 -1.68 -5.85
CA VAL A 105 8.16 -1.56 -4.93
C VAL A 105 7.60 -0.15 -4.90
N ASP A 106 6.28 -0.06 -4.80
CA ASP A 106 5.50 1.12 -4.41
C ASP A 106 4.63 0.76 -3.20
N LEU A 107 4.71 1.55 -2.12
CA LEU A 107 3.93 1.30 -0.90
C LEU A 107 2.75 2.25 -0.79
N GLY A 108 1.55 1.73 -0.94
CA GLY A 108 0.32 2.45 -0.57
C GLY A 108 -0.04 2.22 0.89
N VAL A 109 -0.41 3.28 1.59
CA VAL A 109 -0.82 3.27 3.00
C VAL A 109 -2.23 3.82 3.13
N GLY A 110 -3.07 3.23 3.97
CA GLY A 110 -4.42 3.71 4.19
C GLY A 110 -5.06 3.17 5.46
N ARG A 111 -6.21 3.72 5.84
CA ARG A 111 -6.85 3.39 7.12
C ARG A 111 -7.83 2.22 7.08
N SER A 112 -8.13 1.66 5.90
CA SER A 112 -9.34 0.85 5.67
C SER A 112 -10.66 1.61 5.94
N GLY A 113 -11.76 1.04 5.49
CA GLY A 113 -13.11 1.56 5.75
C GLY A 113 -14.03 0.52 6.37
N TYR A 114 -13.47 -0.57 6.93
CA TYR A 114 -14.26 -1.75 7.31
C TYR A 114 -14.19 -2.02 8.81
N PRO A 115 -15.25 -1.66 9.60
CA PRO A 115 -15.28 -1.85 11.05
C PRO A 115 -15.04 -3.31 11.48
N TYR A 116 -15.59 -4.27 10.75
CA TYR A 116 -15.45 -5.69 11.09
C TYR A 116 -13.99 -6.20 10.93
N GLN A 117 -13.22 -5.64 9.99
CA GLN A 117 -11.79 -5.92 9.87
C GLN A 117 -11.04 -5.37 11.09
N MET A 118 -11.32 -4.12 11.46
CA MET A 118 -10.69 -3.49 12.62
C MET A 118 -10.97 -4.28 13.90
N ALA A 119 -12.24 -4.64 14.13
CA ALA A 119 -12.64 -5.40 15.32
C ALA A 119 -11.92 -6.75 15.45
N ALA A 120 -11.67 -7.44 14.33
CA ALA A 120 -10.95 -8.72 14.33
C ALA A 120 -9.48 -8.58 14.76
N PHE A 121 -8.88 -7.40 14.59
CA PHE A 121 -7.51 -7.10 15.01
C PHE A 121 -7.45 -6.25 16.30
N GLY A 122 -8.57 -6.07 16.99
CA GLY A 122 -8.62 -5.35 18.26
C GLY A 122 -8.46 -3.84 18.13
N THR A 123 -8.77 -3.27 16.97
CA THR A 123 -8.72 -1.83 16.69
C THR A 123 -10.09 -1.30 16.27
N ASP A 124 -10.20 0.01 16.08
CA ASP A 124 -11.41 0.69 15.65
C ASP A 124 -11.14 1.76 14.57
N LEU A 125 -12.21 2.24 13.93
CA LEU A 125 -12.11 3.28 12.91
C LEU A 125 -11.86 4.67 13.49
N GLU A 126 -12.17 4.92 14.75
CA GLU A 126 -11.98 6.22 15.41
C GLU A 126 -10.49 6.56 15.47
N ASN A 127 -9.67 5.60 15.84
CA ASN A 127 -8.24 5.74 15.97
C ASN A 127 -7.48 5.54 14.65
N ALA A 128 -8.11 4.94 13.65
CA ALA A 128 -7.45 4.49 12.42
C ALA A 128 -6.72 5.61 11.65
N THR A 129 -7.28 6.82 11.60
CA THR A 129 -6.64 7.95 10.92
C THR A 129 -5.34 8.37 11.62
N GLY A 130 -5.37 8.52 12.94
CA GLY A 130 -4.16 8.86 13.71
C GLY A 130 -3.09 7.77 13.66
N MET A 131 -3.48 6.51 13.66
CA MET A 131 -2.53 5.39 13.48
C MET A 131 -1.85 5.43 12.11
N VAL A 132 -2.59 5.79 11.05
CA VAL A 132 -2.01 6.00 9.72
C VAL A 132 -1.03 7.18 9.73
N ASP A 133 -1.38 8.28 10.39
CA ASP A 133 -0.54 9.47 10.45
C ASP A 133 0.81 9.18 11.11
N GLU A 134 0.80 8.51 12.26
CA GLU A 134 2.04 8.09 12.91
C GLU A 134 2.83 7.07 12.07
N ALA A 135 2.14 6.15 11.39
CA ALA A 135 2.80 5.18 10.51
C ALA A 135 3.51 5.84 9.31
N LEU A 136 2.93 6.91 8.76
CA LEU A 136 3.55 7.69 7.68
C LEU A 136 4.83 8.40 8.12
N GLU A 137 4.99 8.68 9.41
CA GLU A 137 6.24 9.20 9.97
C GLU A 137 7.24 8.07 10.30
N ILE A 138 6.75 6.97 10.90
CA ILE A 138 7.59 5.87 11.37
C ILE A 138 8.23 5.11 10.21
N ILE A 139 7.47 4.79 9.17
CA ILE A 139 7.92 3.90 8.09
C ILE A 139 9.15 4.47 7.35
N PRO A 140 9.14 5.72 6.84
CA PRO A 140 10.31 6.26 6.14
C PRO A 140 11.52 6.44 7.07
N ARG A 141 11.32 6.81 8.34
CA ARG A 141 12.40 6.89 9.32
C ARG A 141 13.02 5.51 9.58
N ALA A 142 12.20 4.46 9.70
CA ALA A 142 12.69 3.09 9.83
C ALA A 142 13.57 2.66 8.64
N TRP A 143 13.36 3.21 7.45
CA TRP A 143 14.17 2.91 6.26
C TRP A 143 15.44 3.75 6.15
N THR A 144 15.38 5.03 6.51
CA THR A 144 16.43 6.02 6.23
C THR A 144 17.36 6.30 7.40
N GLU A 145 16.87 6.17 8.64
CA GLU A 145 17.69 6.39 9.83
C GLU A 145 18.43 5.09 10.25
N GLY A 146 19.55 5.23 10.94
CA GLY A 146 20.21 4.12 11.62
C GLY A 146 19.37 3.67 12.83
N GLU A 147 19.71 4.16 14.00
CA GLU A 147 18.89 4.00 15.19
C GLU A 147 17.87 5.15 15.26
N PHE A 148 16.59 4.85 15.44
CA PHE A 148 15.54 5.84 15.69
C PHE A 148 14.66 5.41 16.87
N SER A 149 13.93 6.36 17.42
CA SER A 149 12.87 6.15 18.39
C SER A 149 11.65 6.95 18.00
N TYR A 150 10.48 6.52 18.44
CA TYR A 150 9.23 7.22 18.20
C TYR A 150 8.35 7.17 19.44
N GLN A 151 7.77 8.29 19.83
CA GLN A 151 6.80 8.36 20.92
C GLN A 151 5.57 9.13 20.42
N GLY A 152 4.52 8.40 20.12
CA GLY A 152 3.25 8.91 19.66
C GLY A 152 2.10 8.57 20.60
N LYS A 153 0.90 8.80 20.12
CA LYS A 153 -0.33 8.39 20.81
C LYS A 153 -0.60 6.90 20.67
N PHE A 154 -0.25 6.31 19.52
CA PHE A 154 -0.60 4.94 19.14
C PHE A 154 0.61 4.00 19.11
N TYR A 155 1.80 4.53 18.85
CA TYR A 155 3.02 3.76 18.79
C TYR A 155 4.08 4.35 19.69
N ASP A 156 4.72 3.48 20.51
CA ASP A 156 5.87 3.81 21.33
C ASP A 156 7.00 2.84 20.96
N ILE A 157 8.03 3.37 20.31
CA ILE A 157 9.15 2.59 19.78
C ILE A 157 10.42 3.10 20.48
N PRO A 158 10.99 2.31 21.41
CA PRO A 158 12.28 2.65 21.99
C PRO A 158 13.39 2.62 20.94
N PRO A 159 14.58 3.20 21.21
CA PRO A 159 15.67 3.25 20.24
C PRO A 159 15.94 1.88 19.60
N ARG A 160 15.81 1.80 18.28
CA ARG A 160 15.98 0.55 17.49
C ARG A 160 16.53 0.87 16.12
N GLU A 161 17.29 -0.04 15.58
CA GLU A 161 17.65 -0.07 14.18
C GLU A 161 16.80 -1.14 13.46
N VAL A 162 16.19 -0.76 12.34
CA VAL A 162 15.32 -1.66 11.57
C VAL A 162 16.05 -2.16 10.33
N HIS A 163 16.10 -3.45 10.16
CA HIS A 163 16.65 -4.13 9.00
C HIS A 163 15.64 -5.12 8.38
N PRO A 164 15.76 -5.40 7.06
CA PRO A 164 16.70 -4.80 6.11
C PRO A 164 16.31 -3.36 5.74
N LYS A 165 17.25 -2.62 5.12
CA LYS A 165 16.94 -1.35 4.44
C LYS A 165 16.53 -1.61 2.99
N PRO A 166 15.65 -0.81 2.39
CA PRO A 166 15.31 -0.92 0.97
C PRO A 166 16.52 -0.56 0.08
N VAL A 167 16.46 -0.96 -1.20
CA VAL A 167 17.47 -0.59 -2.20
C VAL A 167 17.14 0.69 -2.94
N GLN A 168 15.87 1.10 -2.96
CA GLN A 168 15.47 2.41 -3.51
C GLN A 168 15.92 3.54 -2.59
N SER A 169 16.42 4.64 -3.15
CA SER A 169 16.89 5.80 -2.41
C SER A 169 16.03 7.03 -2.73
N PRO A 170 15.61 7.83 -1.73
CA PRO A 170 15.85 7.64 -0.28
C PRO A 170 15.12 6.42 0.29
N HIS A 171 13.99 6.02 -0.29
CA HIS A 171 13.17 4.87 0.06
C HIS A 171 12.19 4.54 -1.08
N PRO A 172 11.44 3.41 -1.04
CA PRO A 172 10.37 3.12 -1.99
C PRO A 172 9.33 4.25 -2.04
N PRO A 173 8.82 4.62 -3.23
CA PRO A 173 7.75 5.60 -3.35
C PRO A 173 6.55 5.23 -2.48
N MET A 174 6.05 6.22 -1.74
CA MET A 174 4.89 6.06 -0.87
C MET A 174 3.66 6.74 -1.45
N TRP A 175 2.51 6.13 -1.20
CA TRP A 175 1.21 6.55 -1.71
C TRP A 175 0.18 6.53 -0.59
N LEU A 176 -0.75 7.48 -0.60
CA LEU A 176 -1.85 7.52 0.35
C LEU A 176 -3.16 7.11 -0.31
N GLY A 177 -3.92 6.25 0.35
CA GLY A 177 -5.29 5.92 -0.04
C GLY A 177 -6.22 7.12 0.18
N CYS A 178 -6.72 7.70 -0.92
CA CYS A 178 -7.46 8.96 -0.90
C CYS A 178 -8.89 8.78 -1.43
N SER A 179 -9.87 9.37 -0.73
CA SER A 179 -11.29 9.38 -1.15
C SER A 179 -11.96 10.75 -1.03
N GLN A 180 -11.39 11.68 -0.27
CA GLN A 180 -11.93 13.01 0.01
C GLN A 180 -10.87 14.07 -0.29
N GLU A 181 -11.32 15.32 -0.53
CA GLU A 181 -10.43 16.45 -0.82
C GLU A 181 -9.34 16.66 0.24
N GLU A 182 -9.70 16.47 1.51
CA GLU A 182 -8.76 16.56 2.62
C GLU A 182 -7.61 15.56 2.48
N THR A 183 -7.91 14.28 2.17
CA THR A 183 -6.89 13.25 2.01
C THR A 183 -6.03 13.46 0.76
N PHE A 184 -6.62 14.02 -0.31
CA PHE A 184 -5.86 14.41 -1.49
C PHE A 184 -4.89 15.56 -1.20
N ARG A 185 -5.36 16.61 -0.50
CA ARG A 185 -4.51 17.72 -0.07
C ARG A 185 -3.38 17.24 0.82
N LYS A 186 -3.70 16.43 1.83
CA LYS A 186 -2.72 15.82 2.74
C LYS A 186 -1.65 15.02 2.00
N ALA A 187 -2.04 14.21 1.03
CA ALA A 187 -1.05 13.48 0.22
C ALA A 187 -0.09 14.44 -0.49
N GLY A 188 -0.58 15.54 -1.06
CA GLY A 188 0.25 16.59 -1.65
C GLY A 188 1.17 17.26 -0.65
N GLU A 189 0.67 17.62 0.55
CA GLU A 189 1.44 18.23 1.64
C GLU A 189 2.59 17.34 2.12
N LEU A 190 2.38 16.02 2.13
CA LEU A 190 3.37 15.03 2.55
C LEU A 190 4.29 14.54 1.41
N GLY A 191 4.09 15.03 0.18
CA GLY A 191 4.88 14.57 -0.98
C GLY A 191 4.56 13.16 -1.44
N LEU A 192 3.38 12.63 -1.07
CA LEU A 192 2.94 11.27 -1.38
C LEU A 192 2.15 11.23 -2.69
N GLY A 193 2.18 10.08 -3.38
CA GLY A 193 1.22 9.81 -4.45
C GLY A 193 -0.20 9.59 -3.91
N CYS A 194 -1.22 9.77 -4.76
CA CYS A 194 -2.61 9.43 -4.42
C CYS A 194 -3.05 8.11 -5.05
N LEU A 195 -3.56 7.19 -4.24
CA LEU A 195 -4.32 6.04 -4.69
C LEU A 195 -5.80 6.33 -4.46
N ALA A 196 -6.51 6.59 -5.56
CA ALA A 196 -7.89 7.04 -5.50
C ALA A 196 -8.84 6.06 -6.17
N MET A 197 -9.93 5.75 -5.48
CA MET A 197 -11.12 5.18 -6.11
C MET A 197 -12.07 6.34 -6.42
N SER A 198 -12.07 6.83 -7.66
CA SER A 198 -12.93 7.94 -8.04
C SER A 198 -14.32 7.44 -8.47
N GLY A 199 -15.29 7.54 -7.58
CA GLY A 199 -16.70 7.66 -7.96
C GLY A 199 -17.06 9.15 -8.15
N GLY A 200 -18.03 9.46 -9.00
CA GLY A 200 -18.56 10.84 -9.13
C GLY A 200 -18.19 11.61 -10.39
N GLY A 201 -17.58 10.96 -11.38
CA GLY A 201 -17.35 11.55 -12.69
C GLY A 201 -16.18 12.53 -12.79
N PRO A 202 -15.98 13.14 -13.99
CA PRO A 202 -14.82 14.00 -14.28
C PRO A 202 -14.76 15.27 -13.44
N GLU A 203 -15.92 15.89 -13.12
CA GLU A 203 -15.97 17.10 -12.29
C GLU A 203 -15.43 16.84 -10.88
N ARG A 204 -15.89 15.74 -10.27
CA ARG A 204 -15.39 15.35 -8.94
C ARG A 204 -13.90 15.04 -8.95
N LEU A 205 -13.43 14.32 -9.97
CA LEU A 205 -12.01 14.04 -10.13
C LEU A 205 -11.19 15.32 -10.28
N THR A 206 -11.69 16.30 -11.01
CA THR A 206 -11.03 17.60 -11.17
C THR A 206 -10.88 18.32 -9.83
N GLN A 207 -11.92 18.34 -8.99
CA GLN A 207 -11.86 18.91 -7.63
C GLN A 207 -10.80 18.23 -6.77
N LEU A 208 -10.78 16.89 -6.78
CA LEU A 208 -9.81 16.09 -6.03
C LEU A 208 -8.36 16.36 -6.48
N ILE A 209 -8.13 16.44 -7.78
CA ILE A 209 -6.81 16.80 -8.34
C ILE A 209 -6.41 18.23 -7.96
N GLN A 210 -7.33 19.19 -7.93
CA GLN A 210 -7.05 20.55 -7.47
C GLN A 210 -6.67 20.58 -5.99
N ALA A 211 -7.36 19.82 -5.14
CA ALA A 211 -7.00 19.67 -3.74
C ALA A 211 -5.58 19.10 -3.55
N TYR A 212 -5.21 18.05 -4.30
CA TYR A 212 -3.87 17.50 -4.31
C TYR A 212 -2.82 18.54 -4.72
N ARG A 213 -3.05 19.25 -5.83
CA ARG A 213 -2.15 20.30 -6.33
C ARG A 213 -1.96 21.43 -5.32
N SER A 214 -3.02 21.81 -4.59
CA SER A 214 -2.89 22.83 -3.53
C SER A 214 -1.97 22.36 -2.39
N GLY A 215 -1.98 21.08 -2.06
CA GLY A 215 -1.06 20.49 -1.07
C GLY A 215 0.39 20.50 -1.57
N ILE A 216 0.64 20.21 -2.85
CA ILE A 216 1.99 20.22 -3.43
C ILE A 216 2.69 21.58 -3.26
N HIS A 217 1.97 22.69 -3.31
CA HIS A 217 2.57 24.03 -3.15
C HIS A 217 3.17 24.29 -1.76
N VAL A 218 2.81 23.50 -0.76
CA VAL A 218 3.28 23.62 0.64
C VAL A 218 3.94 22.31 1.13
N THR A 219 4.41 21.50 0.22
CA THR A 219 4.92 20.16 0.51
C THR A 219 6.04 20.18 1.55
N LYS A 220 5.88 19.31 2.56
CA LYS A 220 6.93 18.89 3.50
C LYS A 220 7.01 17.36 3.40
N PRO A 221 7.89 16.83 2.57
CA PRO A 221 7.99 15.39 2.34
C PRO A 221 8.26 14.63 3.63
N VAL A 222 7.66 13.45 3.75
CA VAL A 222 7.97 12.51 4.82
C VAL A 222 9.14 11.61 4.37
N GLY A 223 10.26 11.65 5.12
CA GLY A 223 11.47 10.89 4.82
C GLY A 223 12.52 11.63 4.00
#